data_a955a88056100c3f26a442f772e4ebe6
#
_entry.id   a955a88056100c3f26a442f772e4ebe6
#
_cell.length_a   1.000
_cell.length_b   1.000
_cell.length_c   1.000
_cell.angle_alpha   90.00
_cell.angle_beta   90.00
_cell.angle_gamma   90.00
#
_symmetry.space_group_name_H-M   'P 1'
#
loop_
_entity.id
_entity.type
_entity.pdbx_description
1 polymer ?
#
loop_
_entity_poly.entity_id
_entity_poly.type
_entity_poly.pdbx_seq_one_letter_code
_entity_poly.pdbx_strand_id
1 'polypeptide(L)'
;MAKDIKYNMDARDLLKKGVDQLANAVKVTLGPKGRNVVIEKKFGAPQITKDGVTVAKEVELENKFENTGAQLVKSVASKTGDDAGDGTTTATILTQAIVTEGLKNVTAGANPMDLKRGIDKAVKAVVEYIQNNAEKVDDNYDKIEQVATVSANNDPEIGKLLADAFRKVSKDGVITIEESKSRDTHIGVVEGMQFDRGYLSGYFVTDTERLECVMEHPYILIYDKKISSLKEFLPILQSVAETGRGLLVIAEDVDSEALTTLVVNRLRAGLKVCAVKAPGFGDRRKAMLEDIAVLTGGCVISEEKGLRLDQATLDTFGTAEKVNISKDNTTIVNGAGDKECIAERVASIRKEIENTTSSYDKEKLQERLAKLAGGVAVLYVGANSEVEMKEKKDRVDDALCATRAAIEEGVVAGGGTTYIRAIKALESLKGENQDEQTGISIVKRAIEEPLRQICFNAGIEGAVVVNKVAEGEGDFGYNARRDTFEDLRAAGIIDPAKVSRVALENAASIAGIFLTTEACICDKPAPEPAMPMGGAPGMGGMM
;
A
#
# COMPACT_ATOMS: atom_id res chain seq x y z
N MET A 1 34.90 -0.40 -0.01
CA MET A 1 34.83 0.83 0.81
C MET A 1 35.15 0.47 2.24
N ALA A 2 35.84 1.35 2.99
CA ALA A 2 36.09 1.14 4.41
C ALA A 2 34.76 1.30 5.19
N LYS A 3 34.62 0.51 6.25
CA LYS A 3 33.43 0.56 7.13
C LYS A 3 33.73 1.36 8.40
N ASP A 4 32.75 2.03 8.91
CA ASP A 4 32.71 2.61 10.26
C ASP A 4 31.77 1.77 11.11
N ILE A 5 32.20 1.41 12.32
CA ILE A 5 31.45 0.49 13.18
C ILE A 5 31.27 1.15 14.54
N LYS A 6 30.05 1.20 15.01
CA LYS A 6 29.69 1.61 16.36
C LYS A 6 29.12 0.44 17.13
N TYR A 7 29.34 0.42 18.42
CA TYR A 7 28.96 -0.68 19.30
C TYR A 7 28.16 -0.16 20.51
N ASN A 8 27.45 -1.05 21.16
CA ASN A 8 26.79 -0.84 22.44
C ASN A 8 25.89 0.43 22.44
N MET A 9 26.02 1.24 23.49
CA MET A 9 25.22 2.46 23.67
C MET A 9 25.42 3.47 22.55
N ASP A 10 26.66 3.66 22.06
CA ASP A 10 26.94 4.61 20.98
C ASP A 10 26.16 4.29 19.71
N ALA A 11 26.04 3.01 19.36
CA ALA A 11 25.26 2.57 18.20
C ALA A 11 23.76 2.80 18.44
N ARG A 12 23.24 2.40 19.60
CA ARG A 12 21.82 2.50 19.94
C ARG A 12 21.35 3.94 20.02
N ASP A 13 22.15 4.85 20.62
CA ASP A 13 21.83 6.25 20.74
C ASP A 13 21.74 6.96 19.38
N LEU A 14 22.67 6.66 18.48
CA LEU A 14 22.64 7.22 17.13
C LEU A 14 21.44 6.69 16.32
N LEU A 15 21.21 5.39 16.38
CA LEU A 15 20.04 4.77 15.73
C LEU A 15 18.73 5.36 16.28
N LYS A 16 18.62 5.51 17.62
CA LYS A 16 17.44 6.11 18.27
C LYS A 16 17.19 7.55 17.83
N LYS A 17 18.25 8.36 17.70
CA LYS A 17 18.10 9.72 17.18
C LYS A 17 17.47 9.74 15.79
N GLY A 18 17.86 8.81 14.91
CA GLY A 18 17.27 8.65 13.60
C GLY A 18 15.78 8.26 13.65
N VAL A 19 15.43 7.29 14.53
CA VAL A 19 14.03 6.92 14.80
C VAL A 19 13.23 8.15 15.25
N ASP A 20 13.76 8.92 16.22
CA ASP A 20 13.08 10.09 16.75
C ASP A 20 12.88 11.19 15.71
N GLN A 21 13.89 11.47 14.89
CA GLN A 21 13.80 12.52 13.86
C GLN A 21 12.71 12.18 12.83
N LEU A 22 12.68 10.96 12.32
CA LEU A 22 11.67 10.53 11.39
C LEU A 22 10.27 10.50 12.03
N ALA A 23 10.14 9.84 13.19
CA ALA A 23 8.84 9.73 13.87
C ALA A 23 8.27 11.08 14.26
N ASN A 24 9.11 12.04 14.68
CA ASN A 24 8.66 13.39 15.01
C ASN A 24 8.15 14.18 13.80
N ALA A 25 8.70 13.92 12.60
CA ALA A 25 8.20 14.51 11.36
C ALA A 25 6.85 13.93 10.95
N VAL A 26 6.67 12.61 11.15
CA VAL A 26 5.45 11.88 10.74
C VAL A 26 4.28 12.11 11.71
N LYS A 27 4.51 12.02 13.03
CA LYS A 27 3.44 12.00 14.05
C LYS A 27 2.57 13.25 14.12
N VAL A 28 3.04 14.39 13.57
CA VAL A 28 2.27 15.63 13.52
C VAL A 28 1.04 15.54 12.62
N THR A 29 0.98 14.53 11.74
CA THR A 29 -0.11 14.32 10.81
C THR A 29 -1.28 13.55 11.41
N LEU A 30 -1.08 12.87 12.57
CA LEU A 30 -2.07 11.94 13.14
C LEU A 30 -3.32 12.65 13.67
N GLY A 31 -4.47 12.08 13.34
CA GLY A 31 -5.78 12.42 13.90
C GLY A 31 -6.46 13.63 13.25
N PRO A 32 -7.68 13.96 13.69
CA PRO A 32 -8.53 14.97 13.04
C PRO A 32 -7.97 16.38 13.11
N LYS A 33 -7.08 16.68 14.07
CA LYS A 33 -6.36 17.96 14.19
C LYS A 33 -4.89 17.82 13.78
N GLY A 34 -4.51 16.74 13.08
CA GLY A 34 -3.21 16.55 12.46
C GLY A 34 -2.93 17.65 11.42
N ARG A 35 -1.65 17.95 11.22
CA ARG A 35 -1.19 19.05 10.36
C ARG A 35 -0.44 18.53 9.15
N ASN A 36 -0.43 19.34 8.09
CA ASN A 36 0.33 19.05 6.90
C ASN A 36 1.84 19.16 7.13
N VAL A 37 2.59 18.33 6.41
CA VAL A 37 4.05 18.45 6.25
C VAL A 37 4.33 18.97 4.86
N VAL A 38 5.27 19.92 4.76
CA VAL A 38 5.72 20.46 3.46
C VAL A 38 7.05 19.81 3.12
N ILE A 39 7.13 19.24 1.94
CA ILE A 39 8.30 18.53 1.43
C ILE A 39 8.86 19.32 0.25
N GLU A 40 10.13 19.69 0.31
CA GLU A 40 10.84 20.31 -0.81
C GLU A 40 11.03 19.27 -1.93
N LYS A 41 10.78 19.67 -3.17
CA LYS A 41 11.11 18.87 -4.35
C LYS A 41 12.21 19.56 -5.14
N LYS A 42 13.16 18.79 -5.65
CA LYS A 42 14.28 19.31 -6.48
C LYS A 42 13.79 20.04 -7.73
N PHE A 43 12.64 19.65 -8.24
CA PHE A 43 11.98 20.26 -9.41
C PHE A 43 10.48 20.36 -9.14
N GLY A 44 9.87 21.48 -9.54
CA GLY A 44 8.44 21.73 -9.37
C GLY A 44 8.07 22.43 -8.06
N ALA A 45 6.80 22.40 -7.72
CA ALA A 45 6.27 22.97 -6.49
C ALA A 45 6.54 22.03 -5.28
N PRO A 46 6.69 22.58 -4.06
CA PRO A 46 6.75 21.77 -2.85
C PRO A 46 5.50 20.87 -2.72
N GLN A 47 5.69 19.65 -2.25
CA GLN A 47 4.60 18.74 -1.96
C GLN A 47 4.05 19.02 -0.55
N ILE A 48 2.74 19.10 -0.42
CA ILE A 48 2.05 19.24 0.86
C ILE A 48 1.25 17.96 1.08
N THR A 49 1.48 17.28 2.20
CA THR A 49 0.80 16.01 2.49
C THR A 49 0.56 15.82 3.98
N LYS A 50 -0.43 14.98 4.31
CA LYS A 50 -0.65 14.40 5.64
C LYS A 50 -0.37 12.90 5.68
N ASP A 51 -0.11 12.29 4.54
CA ASP A 51 0.21 10.87 4.49
C ASP A 51 1.56 10.57 5.16
N GLY A 52 1.50 9.67 6.15
CA GLY A 52 2.66 9.32 6.96
C GLY A 52 3.74 8.57 6.18
N VAL A 53 3.38 7.72 5.22
CA VAL A 53 4.37 6.98 4.43
C VAL A 53 5.09 7.88 3.45
N THR A 54 4.40 8.84 2.84
CA THR A 54 5.01 9.85 1.96
C THR A 54 6.03 10.69 2.73
N VAL A 55 5.66 11.17 3.92
CA VAL A 55 6.60 11.90 4.78
C VAL A 55 7.79 11.03 5.17
N ALA A 56 7.56 9.79 5.58
CA ALA A 56 8.63 8.87 5.99
C ALA A 56 9.61 8.57 4.84
N LYS A 57 9.12 8.40 3.61
CA LYS A 57 9.93 8.13 2.41
C LYS A 57 10.90 9.26 2.08
N GLU A 58 10.55 10.49 2.36
CA GLU A 58 11.38 11.67 2.04
C GLU A 58 12.41 12.01 3.13
N VAL A 59 12.32 11.42 4.32
CA VAL A 59 13.31 11.67 5.37
C VAL A 59 14.62 10.95 5.06
N GLU A 60 15.68 11.74 4.88
CA GLU A 60 17.05 11.28 4.72
C GLU A 60 17.98 12.13 5.58
N LEU A 61 18.85 11.50 6.38
CA LEU A 61 19.68 12.17 7.38
C LEU A 61 21.16 12.12 6.96
N GLU A 62 21.90 13.20 7.20
CA GLU A 62 23.34 13.31 6.88
C GLU A 62 24.17 12.26 7.63
N ASN A 63 23.88 12.07 8.92
CA ASN A 63 24.59 11.09 9.71
C ASN A 63 24.12 9.67 9.33
N LYS A 64 25.01 8.87 8.77
CA LYS A 64 24.69 7.51 8.26
C LYS A 64 24.13 6.59 9.34
N PHE A 65 24.59 6.68 10.58
CA PHE A 65 24.07 5.87 11.69
C PHE A 65 22.66 6.30 12.08
N GLU A 66 22.42 7.60 12.17
CA GLU A 66 21.08 8.13 12.42
C GLU A 66 20.15 7.78 11.24
N ASN A 67 20.64 7.92 10.01
CA ASN A 67 19.88 7.55 8.83
C ASN A 67 19.53 6.05 8.82
N THR A 68 20.40 5.17 9.30
CA THR A 68 20.08 3.74 9.43
C THR A 68 18.90 3.54 10.40
N GLY A 69 18.87 4.26 11.51
CA GLY A 69 17.73 4.26 12.43
C GLY A 69 16.44 4.77 11.78
N ALA A 70 16.51 5.86 11.03
CA ALA A 70 15.39 6.37 10.24
C ALA A 70 14.89 5.36 9.19
N GLN A 71 15.80 4.69 8.48
CA GLN A 71 15.44 3.67 7.48
C GLN A 71 14.70 2.46 8.07
N LEU A 72 15.00 2.07 9.32
CA LEU A 72 14.23 1.03 10.02
C LEU A 72 12.76 1.45 10.21
N VAL A 73 12.50 2.67 10.66
CA VAL A 73 11.13 3.18 10.82
C VAL A 73 10.45 3.39 9.46
N LYS A 74 11.19 3.88 8.47
CA LYS A 74 10.70 3.99 7.08
C LYS A 74 10.22 2.65 6.54
N SER A 75 10.95 1.55 6.83
CA SER A 75 10.54 0.21 6.42
C SER A 75 9.25 -0.25 7.11
N VAL A 76 9.01 0.14 8.39
CA VAL A 76 7.75 -0.11 9.09
C VAL A 76 6.59 0.60 8.41
N ALA A 77 6.74 1.91 8.15
CA ALA A 77 5.70 2.70 7.50
C ALA A 77 5.36 2.15 6.11
N SER A 78 6.39 1.86 5.29
CA SER A 78 6.19 1.29 3.95
C SER A 78 5.49 -0.06 4.00
N LYS A 79 5.97 -0.98 4.85
CA LYS A 79 5.36 -2.31 4.98
C LYS A 79 3.91 -2.23 5.47
N THR A 80 3.61 -1.33 6.41
CA THR A 80 2.23 -1.15 6.89
C THR A 80 1.33 -0.59 5.78
N GLY A 81 1.84 0.34 4.96
CA GLY A 81 1.14 0.81 3.76
C GLY A 81 0.88 -0.31 2.76
N ASP A 82 1.88 -1.17 2.49
CA ASP A 82 1.75 -2.30 1.56
C ASP A 82 0.74 -3.35 2.05
N ASP A 83 0.74 -3.67 3.36
CA ASP A 83 -0.08 -4.75 3.94
C ASP A 83 -1.54 -4.31 4.24
N ALA A 84 -1.74 -3.06 4.67
CA ALA A 84 -3.04 -2.55 5.14
C ALA A 84 -3.52 -1.30 4.41
N GLY A 85 -2.66 -0.64 3.65
CA GLY A 85 -2.95 0.56 2.87
C GLY A 85 -3.16 1.84 3.69
N ASP A 86 -3.18 1.74 5.03
CA ASP A 86 -3.35 2.85 5.97
C ASP A 86 -2.63 2.51 7.30
N GLY A 87 -2.67 3.42 8.29
CA GLY A 87 -2.08 3.21 9.62
C GLY A 87 -0.56 3.41 9.69
N THR A 88 0.06 3.94 8.67
CA THR A 88 1.52 4.16 8.57
C THR A 88 2.05 5.09 9.65
N THR A 89 1.31 6.15 9.97
CA THR A 89 1.60 7.07 11.08
C THR A 89 1.48 6.38 12.44
N THR A 90 0.44 5.59 12.64
CA THR A 90 0.24 4.81 13.89
C THR A 90 1.38 3.81 14.10
N ALA A 91 1.78 3.08 13.06
CA ALA A 91 2.89 2.14 13.11
C ALA A 91 4.22 2.84 13.47
N THR A 92 4.47 4.01 12.89
CA THR A 92 5.64 4.85 13.18
C THR A 92 5.69 5.29 14.66
N ILE A 93 4.56 5.73 15.21
CA ILE A 93 4.42 6.15 16.62
C ILE A 93 4.64 4.97 17.56
N LEU A 94 4.02 3.83 17.27
CA LEU A 94 4.19 2.61 18.06
C LEU A 94 5.64 2.13 18.05
N THR A 95 6.31 2.20 16.90
CA THR A 95 7.74 1.85 16.79
C THR A 95 8.58 2.75 17.69
N GLN A 96 8.39 4.08 17.60
CA GLN A 96 9.10 5.04 18.45
C GLN A 96 8.85 4.77 19.94
N ALA A 97 7.60 4.48 20.31
CA ALA A 97 7.22 4.22 21.69
C ALA A 97 7.88 2.96 22.25
N ILE A 98 7.80 1.85 21.52
CA ILE A 98 8.40 0.56 21.93
C ILE A 98 9.93 0.69 22.03
N VAL A 99 10.58 1.32 21.03
CA VAL A 99 12.03 1.57 21.04
C VAL A 99 12.42 2.44 22.24
N THR A 100 11.67 3.52 22.51
CA THR A 100 11.97 4.45 23.59
C THR A 100 11.85 3.79 24.96
N GLU A 101 10.75 3.08 25.22
CA GLU A 101 10.55 2.37 26.49
C GLU A 101 11.49 1.16 26.63
N GLY A 102 11.70 0.43 25.54
CA GLY A 102 12.62 -0.71 25.52
C GLY A 102 14.06 -0.34 25.82
N LEU A 103 14.58 0.73 25.20
CA LEU A 103 15.97 1.17 25.44
C LEU A 103 16.22 1.62 26.88
N LYS A 104 15.25 2.20 27.57
CA LYS A 104 15.39 2.54 29.00
C LYS A 104 15.72 1.28 29.82
N ASN A 105 15.04 0.18 29.53
CA ASN A 105 15.21 -1.08 30.24
C ASN A 105 16.49 -1.81 29.82
N VAL A 106 16.86 -1.80 28.53
CA VAL A 106 18.14 -2.36 28.05
C VAL A 106 19.31 -1.62 28.68
N THR A 107 19.24 -0.29 28.76
CA THR A 107 20.27 0.53 29.44
C THR A 107 20.34 0.25 30.93
N ALA A 108 19.24 -0.10 31.56
CA ALA A 108 19.17 -0.54 32.96
C ALA A 108 19.67 -1.98 33.19
N GLY A 109 20.06 -2.71 32.15
CA GLY A 109 20.65 -4.03 32.24
C GLY A 109 19.70 -5.20 31.99
N ALA A 110 18.48 -4.96 31.55
CA ALA A 110 17.56 -6.02 31.15
C ALA A 110 18.06 -6.77 29.91
N ASN A 111 17.80 -8.07 29.84
CA ASN A 111 18.17 -8.91 28.71
C ASN A 111 17.30 -8.57 27.47
N PRO A 112 17.90 -8.02 26.38
CA PRO A 112 17.14 -7.62 25.19
C PRO A 112 16.35 -8.77 24.53
N MET A 113 16.85 -10.00 24.61
CA MET A 113 16.20 -11.16 24.02
C MET A 113 14.94 -11.56 24.77
N ASP A 114 14.96 -11.46 26.11
CA ASP A 114 13.79 -11.74 26.95
C ASP A 114 12.78 -10.61 26.89
N LEU A 115 13.26 -9.34 26.84
CA LEU A 115 12.37 -8.19 26.52
C LEU A 115 11.61 -8.42 25.22
N LYS A 116 12.32 -8.85 24.15
CA LYS A 116 11.68 -9.15 22.86
C LYS A 116 10.63 -10.25 22.98
N ARG A 117 10.91 -11.34 23.69
CA ARG A 117 9.92 -12.42 23.92
C ARG A 117 8.67 -11.88 24.63
N GLY A 118 8.86 -11.04 25.64
CA GLY A 118 7.75 -10.37 26.33
C GLY A 118 6.93 -9.45 25.42
N ILE A 119 7.60 -8.69 24.55
CA ILE A 119 6.96 -7.85 23.54
C ILE A 119 6.14 -8.72 22.57
N ASP A 120 6.73 -9.79 22.03
CA ASP A 120 6.07 -10.69 21.09
C ASP A 120 4.80 -11.35 21.72
N LYS A 121 4.89 -11.77 23.00
CA LYS A 121 3.72 -12.30 23.75
C LYS A 121 2.62 -11.25 23.92
N ALA A 122 2.98 -10.03 24.29
CA ALA A 122 2.02 -8.94 24.49
C ALA A 122 1.34 -8.54 23.18
N VAL A 123 2.09 -8.42 22.09
CA VAL A 123 1.55 -8.09 20.76
C VAL A 123 0.55 -9.13 20.32
N LYS A 124 0.86 -10.43 20.48
CA LYS A 124 -0.08 -11.50 20.16
C LYS A 124 -1.39 -11.37 20.94
N ALA A 125 -1.34 -11.10 22.24
CA ALA A 125 -2.55 -10.91 23.06
C ALA A 125 -3.37 -9.68 22.63
N VAL A 126 -2.72 -8.57 22.27
CA VAL A 126 -3.41 -7.37 21.75
C VAL A 126 -4.05 -7.64 20.38
N VAL A 127 -3.35 -8.34 19.49
CA VAL A 127 -3.86 -8.75 18.17
C VAL A 127 -5.09 -9.65 18.31
N GLU A 128 -5.03 -10.66 19.17
CA GLU A 128 -6.17 -11.53 19.46
C GLU A 128 -7.36 -10.73 20.03
N TYR A 129 -7.10 -9.74 20.90
CA TYR A 129 -8.13 -8.85 21.41
C TYR A 129 -8.78 -8.03 20.28
N ILE A 130 -8.00 -7.43 19.38
CA ILE A 130 -8.49 -6.64 18.25
C ILE A 130 -9.39 -7.50 17.35
N GLN A 131 -8.91 -8.70 16.97
CA GLN A 131 -9.64 -9.62 16.10
C GLN A 131 -10.96 -10.10 16.73
N ASN A 132 -10.96 -10.42 18.02
CA ASN A 132 -12.15 -10.90 18.73
C ASN A 132 -13.21 -9.80 18.96
N ASN A 133 -12.82 -8.52 18.95
CA ASN A 133 -13.72 -7.39 19.12
C ASN A 133 -14.03 -6.66 17.79
N ALA A 134 -13.53 -7.18 16.67
CA ALA A 134 -13.83 -6.64 15.36
C ALA A 134 -15.28 -6.95 14.96
N GLU A 135 -16.02 -5.94 14.56
CA GLU A 135 -17.37 -6.08 14.04
C GLU A 135 -17.32 -6.11 12.52
N LYS A 136 -17.90 -7.14 11.91
CA LYS A 136 -17.95 -7.28 10.46
C LYS A 136 -18.75 -6.14 9.83
N VAL A 137 -18.26 -5.66 8.71
CA VAL A 137 -18.92 -4.59 7.95
C VAL A 137 -20.06 -5.15 7.11
N ASP A 138 -19.91 -6.38 6.59
CA ASP A 138 -20.85 -7.06 5.69
C ASP A 138 -21.38 -6.09 4.58
N ASP A 139 -22.70 -6.02 4.37
CA ASP A 139 -23.32 -5.13 3.39
C ASP A 139 -23.77 -3.79 4.01
N ASN A 140 -23.18 -3.38 5.12
CA ASN A 140 -23.50 -2.11 5.78
C ASN A 140 -22.70 -0.95 5.18
N TYR A 141 -23.25 -0.34 4.15
CA TYR A 141 -22.63 0.80 3.45
C TYR A 141 -22.49 2.06 4.31
N ASP A 142 -23.26 2.19 5.40
CA ASP A 142 -23.09 3.31 6.33
C ASP A 142 -21.79 3.18 7.12
N LYS A 143 -21.39 1.96 7.49
CA LYS A 143 -20.05 1.72 8.08
C LYS A 143 -18.93 1.97 7.09
N ILE A 144 -19.13 1.61 5.82
CA ILE A 144 -18.19 1.91 4.73
C ILE A 144 -18.00 3.43 4.63
N GLU A 145 -19.08 4.20 4.64
CA GLU A 145 -19.04 5.66 4.60
C GLU A 145 -18.30 6.24 5.82
N GLN A 146 -18.56 5.69 7.02
CA GLN A 146 -17.91 6.13 8.26
C GLN A 146 -16.40 5.86 8.23
N VAL A 147 -15.96 4.64 7.87
CA VAL A 147 -14.54 4.32 7.73
C VAL A 147 -13.87 5.23 6.72
N ALA A 148 -14.44 5.34 5.53
CA ALA A 148 -13.91 6.19 4.47
C ALA A 148 -13.83 7.66 4.89
N THR A 149 -14.83 8.17 5.61
CA THR A 149 -14.84 9.54 6.15
C THR A 149 -13.70 9.74 7.13
N VAL A 150 -13.51 8.82 8.09
CA VAL A 150 -12.44 8.93 9.11
C VAL A 150 -11.06 8.90 8.46
N SER A 151 -10.82 7.95 7.57
CA SER A 151 -9.53 7.81 6.89
C SER A 151 -9.26 8.98 5.92
N ALA A 152 -10.30 9.56 5.31
CA ALA A 152 -10.19 10.79 4.51
C ALA A 152 -10.03 12.07 5.35
N ASN A 153 -9.48 12.00 6.56
CA ASN A 153 -9.34 13.15 7.47
C ASN A 153 -10.66 13.83 7.86
N ASN A 154 -11.71 13.04 8.09
CA ASN A 154 -13.08 13.48 8.39
C ASN A 154 -13.74 14.28 7.24
N ASP A 155 -13.48 13.92 6.00
CA ASP A 155 -14.13 14.46 4.82
C ASP A 155 -15.36 13.60 4.46
N PRO A 156 -16.60 14.07 4.76
CA PRO A 156 -17.81 13.28 4.50
C PRO A 156 -18.16 13.18 3.01
N GLU A 157 -17.65 14.09 2.17
CA GLU A 157 -17.87 14.02 0.72
C GLU A 157 -17.13 12.84 0.12
N ILE A 158 -15.87 12.65 0.51
CA ILE A 158 -15.07 11.50 0.09
C ILE A 158 -15.69 10.21 0.64
N GLY A 159 -16.10 10.20 1.92
CA GLY A 159 -16.74 9.03 2.53
C GLY A 159 -17.97 8.58 1.76
N LYS A 160 -18.87 9.51 1.45
CA LYS A 160 -20.08 9.22 0.67
C LYS A 160 -19.77 8.75 -0.75
N LEU A 161 -18.83 9.40 -1.43
CA LEU A 161 -18.42 9.01 -2.78
C LEU A 161 -17.90 7.57 -2.82
N LEU A 162 -17.07 7.18 -1.85
CA LEU A 162 -16.56 5.80 -1.77
C LEU A 162 -17.67 4.80 -1.46
N ALA A 163 -18.57 5.10 -0.52
CA ALA A 163 -19.72 4.24 -0.23
C ALA A 163 -20.62 4.06 -1.47
N ASP A 164 -20.86 5.14 -2.23
CA ASP A 164 -21.62 5.08 -3.47
C ASP A 164 -20.88 4.30 -4.58
N ALA A 165 -19.53 4.36 -4.62
CA ALA A 165 -18.74 3.53 -5.52
C ALA A 165 -18.90 2.04 -5.18
N PHE A 166 -18.77 1.65 -3.91
CA PHE A 166 -18.98 0.27 -3.46
C PHE A 166 -20.40 -0.23 -3.69
N ARG A 167 -21.43 0.64 -3.55
CA ARG A 167 -22.82 0.27 -3.91
C ARG A 167 -22.98 -0.08 -5.38
N LYS A 168 -22.24 0.59 -6.27
CA LYS A 168 -22.34 0.38 -7.73
C LYS A 168 -21.62 -0.90 -8.19
N VAL A 169 -20.45 -1.21 -7.62
CA VAL A 169 -19.63 -2.35 -8.06
C VAL A 169 -19.61 -3.51 -7.08
N SER A 170 -20.37 -3.44 -5.98
CA SER A 170 -20.34 -4.35 -4.83
C SER A 170 -19.02 -4.29 -4.02
N LYS A 171 -19.00 -4.97 -2.86
CA LYS A 171 -17.82 -4.96 -1.98
C LYS A 171 -16.57 -5.62 -2.58
N ASP A 172 -16.76 -6.58 -3.49
CA ASP A 172 -15.67 -7.26 -4.20
C ASP A 172 -15.32 -6.55 -5.51
N GLY A 173 -15.98 -5.44 -5.81
CA GLY A 173 -15.79 -4.67 -7.04
C GLY A 173 -14.51 -3.86 -7.05
N VAL A 174 -14.04 -3.57 -8.25
CA VAL A 174 -12.81 -2.79 -8.46
C VAL A 174 -13.14 -1.31 -8.45
N ILE A 175 -12.41 -0.55 -7.63
CA ILE A 175 -12.45 0.90 -7.61
C ILE A 175 -11.05 1.41 -7.93
N THR A 176 -10.93 2.29 -8.91
CA THR A 176 -9.70 3.00 -9.28
C THR A 176 -9.86 4.50 -9.10
N ILE A 177 -8.76 5.20 -8.92
CA ILE A 177 -8.74 6.64 -8.69
C ILE A 177 -7.99 7.30 -9.84
N GLU A 178 -8.67 8.23 -10.51
CA GLU A 178 -8.15 8.97 -11.65
C GLU A 178 -8.26 10.48 -11.43
N GLU A 179 -7.47 11.24 -12.18
CA GLU A 179 -7.57 12.69 -12.17
C GLU A 179 -8.74 13.14 -13.05
N SER A 180 -9.61 13.99 -12.49
CA SER A 180 -10.70 14.59 -13.24
C SER A 180 -10.16 15.68 -14.17
N LYS A 181 -10.69 15.75 -15.38
CA LYS A 181 -10.46 16.89 -16.28
C LYS A 181 -11.25 18.14 -15.86
N SER A 182 -12.15 18.00 -14.89
CA SER A 182 -12.95 19.08 -14.30
C SER A 182 -12.52 19.33 -12.85
N ARG A 183 -13.04 20.40 -12.25
CA ARG A 183 -12.81 20.68 -10.82
C ARG A 183 -13.63 19.80 -9.89
N ASP A 184 -14.63 19.11 -10.43
CA ASP A 184 -15.58 18.34 -9.65
C ASP A 184 -15.08 16.88 -9.48
N THR A 185 -15.24 16.37 -8.27
CA THR A 185 -14.99 14.94 -7.96
C THR A 185 -16.29 14.16 -8.22
N HIS A 186 -16.21 13.09 -9.01
CA HIS A 186 -17.37 12.28 -9.38
C HIS A 186 -17.00 10.83 -9.63
N ILE A 187 -18.02 9.95 -9.67
CA ILE A 187 -17.86 8.52 -9.92
C ILE A 187 -18.42 8.16 -11.28
N GLY A 188 -17.58 7.55 -12.13
CA GLY A 188 -17.97 6.82 -13.32
C GLY A 188 -17.94 5.32 -13.08
N VAL A 189 -18.77 4.56 -13.77
CA VAL A 189 -18.64 3.10 -13.87
C VAL A 189 -18.38 2.78 -15.33
N VAL A 190 -17.30 2.03 -15.57
CA VAL A 190 -16.85 1.67 -16.90
C VAL A 190 -16.71 0.17 -17.02
N GLU A 191 -16.74 -0.33 -18.25
CA GLU A 191 -16.41 -1.72 -18.55
C GLU A 191 -14.98 -2.02 -18.14
N GLY A 192 -14.75 -3.09 -17.40
CA GLY A 192 -13.40 -3.41 -16.93
C GLY A 192 -13.35 -4.63 -16.03
N MET A 193 -12.15 -5.10 -15.73
CA MET A 193 -11.93 -6.18 -14.77
C MET A 193 -10.55 -6.12 -14.14
N GLN A 194 -10.42 -6.75 -12.98
CA GLN A 194 -9.16 -6.99 -12.32
C GLN A 194 -8.88 -8.49 -12.17
N PHE A 195 -7.62 -8.88 -12.28
CA PHE A 195 -7.17 -10.24 -11.97
C PHE A 195 -5.84 -10.24 -11.21
N ASP A 196 -5.64 -11.31 -10.42
CA ASP A 196 -4.57 -11.43 -9.44
C ASP A 196 -3.27 -11.91 -10.12
N ARG A 197 -2.69 -11.09 -10.97
CA ARG A 197 -1.38 -11.27 -11.58
C ARG A 197 -0.78 -9.89 -11.84
N GLY A 198 0.40 -9.65 -11.29
CA GLY A 198 1.15 -8.42 -11.48
C GLY A 198 2.26 -8.56 -12.52
N TYR A 199 3.06 -7.52 -12.63
CA TYR A 199 4.17 -7.49 -13.59
C TYR A 199 5.26 -8.54 -13.30
N LEU A 200 5.82 -9.12 -14.36
CA LEU A 200 6.89 -10.13 -14.24
C LEU A 200 8.26 -9.53 -13.86
N SER A 201 8.41 -8.23 -13.97
CA SER A 201 9.66 -7.55 -13.64
C SER A 201 9.39 -6.12 -13.14
N GLY A 202 10.01 -5.74 -12.03
CA GLY A 202 9.95 -4.36 -11.50
C GLY A 202 10.51 -3.31 -12.46
N TYR A 203 11.28 -3.73 -13.46
CA TYR A 203 11.73 -2.81 -14.51
C TYR A 203 10.60 -2.31 -15.42
N PHE A 204 9.40 -2.88 -15.37
CA PHE A 204 8.22 -2.39 -16.10
C PHE A 204 7.50 -1.24 -15.39
N VAL A 205 7.83 -0.94 -14.15
CA VAL A 205 7.23 0.14 -13.37
C VAL A 205 7.39 1.50 -14.06
N THR A 206 6.29 2.23 -14.21
CA THR A 206 6.28 3.60 -14.76
C THR A 206 6.10 4.65 -13.67
N ASP A 207 5.32 4.32 -12.64
CA ASP A 207 5.11 5.12 -11.45
C ASP A 207 5.92 4.52 -10.29
N THR A 208 7.04 5.14 -9.98
CA THR A 208 7.96 4.67 -8.94
C THR A 208 7.47 4.98 -7.52
N GLU A 209 6.53 5.92 -7.36
CA GLU A 209 5.95 6.24 -6.06
C GLU A 209 4.97 5.13 -5.63
N ARG A 210 4.16 4.64 -6.57
CA ARG A 210 3.16 3.57 -6.33
C ARG A 210 3.65 2.17 -6.70
N LEU A 211 4.83 2.06 -7.30
CA LEU A 211 5.38 0.80 -7.83
C LEU A 211 4.44 0.14 -8.86
N GLU A 212 3.78 0.94 -9.69
CA GLU A 212 2.83 0.50 -10.70
C GLU A 212 3.34 0.74 -12.12
N CYS A 213 2.89 -0.11 -13.05
CA CYS A 213 3.02 0.13 -14.48
C CYS A 213 1.68 0.62 -15.01
N VAL A 214 1.61 1.88 -15.36
CA VAL A 214 0.41 2.53 -15.91
C VAL A 214 0.59 2.69 -17.42
N MET A 215 -0.41 2.24 -18.19
CA MET A 215 -0.42 2.30 -19.65
C MET A 215 -1.72 2.92 -20.14
N GLU A 216 -1.62 3.98 -20.94
CA GLU A 216 -2.76 4.62 -21.61
C GLU A 216 -2.91 4.08 -23.03
N HIS A 217 -4.12 3.71 -23.39
CA HIS A 217 -4.50 3.16 -24.69
C HIS A 217 -3.57 2.04 -25.20
N PRO A 218 -3.20 1.05 -24.35
CA PRO A 218 -2.28 0.00 -24.76
C PRO A 218 -2.95 -0.99 -25.73
N TYR A 219 -2.11 -1.67 -26.52
CA TYR A 219 -2.46 -2.95 -27.12
C TYR A 219 -2.35 -4.05 -26.05
N ILE A 220 -3.22 -5.04 -26.14
CA ILE A 220 -3.27 -6.17 -25.19
C ILE A 220 -3.12 -7.46 -26.02
N LEU A 221 -1.96 -8.07 -25.93
CA LEU A 221 -1.65 -9.36 -26.53
C LEU A 221 -2.06 -10.47 -25.54
N ILE A 222 -2.93 -11.36 -25.94
CA ILE A 222 -3.43 -12.48 -25.14
C ILE A 222 -2.98 -13.79 -25.77
N TYR A 223 -2.11 -14.53 -25.08
CA TYR A 223 -1.53 -15.77 -25.56
C TYR A 223 -1.72 -16.91 -24.56
N ASP A 224 -2.20 -18.06 -25.03
CA ASP A 224 -2.56 -19.19 -24.17
C ASP A 224 -1.37 -20.05 -23.72
N LYS A 225 -0.20 -19.85 -24.33
CA LYS A 225 1.03 -20.60 -24.03
C LYS A 225 2.13 -19.71 -23.47
N LYS A 226 3.26 -20.34 -23.19
CA LYS A 226 4.47 -19.68 -22.77
C LYS A 226 5.19 -19.02 -23.96
N ILE A 227 5.66 -17.78 -23.80
CA ILE A 227 6.48 -17.09 -24.79
C ILE A 227 7.95 -17.41 -24.51
N SER A 228 8.53 -18.27 -25.35
CA SER A 228 9.92 -18.72 -25.23
C SER A 228 10.78 -18.28 -26.42
N SER A 229 10.17 -18.21 -27.60
CA SER A 229 10.86 -17.90 -28.86
C SER A 229 10.83 -16.39 -29.13
N LEU A 230 11.99 -15.77 -29.02
CA LEU A 230 12.18 -14.37 -29.38
C LEU A 230 11.89 -14.11 -30.86
N LYS A 231 12.24 -15.06 -31.72
CA LYS A 231 12.06 -14.95 -33.16
C LYS A 231 10.61 -14.80 -33.59
N GLU A 232 9.70 -15.45 -32.89
CA GLU A 232 8.25 -15.35 -33.15
C GLU A 232 7.64 -14.08 -32.58
N PHE A 233 8.27 -13.51 -31.54
CA PHE A 233 7.77 -12.34 -30.83
C PHE A 233 8.29 -11.00 -31.39
N LEU A 234 9.47 -10.99 -32.01
CA LEU A 234 10.08 -9.77 -32.57
C LEU A 234 9.20 -9.01 -33.58
N PRO A 235 8.50 -9.65 -34.52
CA PRO A 235 7.64 -8.93 -35.46
C PRO A 235 6.53 -8.15 -34.76
N ILE A 236 5.96 -8.72 -33.69
CA ILE A 236 4.94 -8.04 -32.88
C ILE A 236 5.49 -6.80 -32.22
N LEU A 237 6.67 -6.91 -31.58
CA LEU A 237 7.31 -5.77 -30.93
C LEU A 237 7.64 -4.64 -31.92
N GLN A 238 8.06 -4.98 -33.14
CA GLN A 238 8.32 -4.00 -34.20
C GLN A 238 7.05 -3.27 -34.62
N SER A 239 5.97 -4.03 -34.91
CA SER A 239 4.68 -3.44 -35.30
C SER A 239 4.11 -2.54 -34.21
N VAL A 240 4.24 -2.91 -32.93
CA VAL A 240 3.79 -2.06 -31.81
C VAL A 240 4.66 -0.83 -31.67
N ALA A 241 5.98 -0.98 -31.78
CA ALA A 241 6.92 0.15 -31.67
C ALA A 241 6.64 1.24 -32.72
N GLU A 242 6.28 0.87 -33.95
CA GLU A 242 5.92 1.79 -35.03
C GLU A 242 4.68 2.64 -34.70
N THR A 243 3.76 2.13 -33.84
CA THR A 243 2.56 2.87 -33.45
C THR A 243 2.81 3.86 -32.29
N GLY A 244 3.90 3.71 -31.53
CA GLY A 244 4.19 4.49 -30.34
C GLY A 244 3.29 4.18 -29.13
N ARG A 245 2.33 3.25 -29.25
CA ARG A 245 1.43 2.82 -28.16
C ARG A 245 2.13 1.80 -27.26
N GLY A 246 1.59 1.62 -26.05
CA GLY A 246 2.04 0.59 -25.12
C GLY A 246 1.56 -0.81 -25.50
N LEU A 247 2.27 -1.84 -25.07
CA LEU A 247 1.90 -3.26 -25.20
C LEU A 247 1.84 -3.93 -23.85
N LEU A 248 0.66 -4.41 -23.46
CA LEU A 248 0.50 -5.39 -22.38
C LEU A 248 0.54 -6.80 -22.98
N VAL A 249 1.40 -7.64 -22.44
CA VAL A 249 1.50 -9.06 -22.81
C VAL A 249 0.92 -9.90 -21.70
N ILE A 250 -0.15 -10.64 -21.97
CA ILE A 250 -0.77 -11.61 -21.06
C ILE A 250 -0.50 -13.00 -21.64
N ALA A 251 0.36 -13.78 -21.00
CA ALA A 251 0.73 -15.12 -21.47
C ALA A 251 0.79 -16.10 -20.29
N GLU A 252 0.76 -17.40 -20.57
CA GLU A 252 0.95 -18.42 -19.53
C GLU A 252 2.21 -18.14 -18.70
N ASP A 253 3.31 -17.86 -19.38
CA ASP A 253 4.57 -17.39 -18.81
C ASP A 253 5.40 -16.70 -19.91
N VAL A 254 6.41 -15.94 -19.49
CA VAL A 254 7.41 -15.36 -20.40
C VAL A 254 8.78 -15.80 -19.96
N ASP A 255 9.49 -16.52 -20.80
CA ASP A 255 10.82 -17.06 -20.48
C ASP A 255 11.85 -15.96 -20.26
N SER A 256 12.92 -16.31 -19.54
CA SER A 256 13.98 -15.39 -19.16
C SER A 256 14.58 -14.63 -20.35
N GLU A 257 14.73 -15.26 -21.50
CA GLU A 257 15.27 -14.64 -22.72
C GLU A 257 14.31 -13.60 -23.30
N ALA A 258 13.03 -13.97 -23.46
CA ALA A 258 11.99 -13.06 -23.93
C ALA A 258 11.77 -11.92 -22.94
N LEU A 259 11.71 -12.21 -21.63
CA LEU A 259 11.57 -11.22 -20.58
C LEU A 259 12.74 -10.23 -20.56
N THR A 260 13.97 -10.73 -20.65
CA THR A 260 15.17 -9.90 -20.71
C THR A 260 15.13 -8.95 -21.90
N THR A 261 14.68 -9.44 -23.06
CA THR A 261 14.54 -8.62 -24.26
C THR A 261 13.49 -7.52 -24.08
N LEU A 262 12.34 -7.81 -23.48
CA LEU A 262 11.34 -6.81 -23.16
C LEU A 262 11.92 -5.72 -22.25
N VAL A 263 12.61 -6.12 -21.19
CA VAL A 263 13.25 -5.19 -20.24
C VAL A 263 14.32 -4.34 -20.93
N VAL A 264 15.19 -4.94 -21.74
CA VAL A 264 16.24 -4.20 -22.48
C VAL A 264 15.66 -3.20 -23.46
N ASN A 265 14.64 -3.59 -24.23
CA ASN A 265 13.97 -2.69 -25.18
C ASN A 265 13.23 -1.54 -24.48
N ARG A 266 12.64 -1.81 -23.32
CA ARG A 266 12.06 -0.76 -22.48
C ARG A 266 13.12 0.24 -22.02
N LEU A 267 14.24 -0.24 -21.47
CA LEU A 267 15.28 0.62 -20.89
C LEU A 267 16.11 1.38 -21.95
N ARG A 268 16.38 0.75 -23.11
CA ARG A 268 17.25 1.31 -24.15
C ARG A 268 16.50 1.97 -25.30
N ALA A 269 15.39 1.38 -25.73
CA ALA A 269 14.62 1.86 -26.88
C ALA A 269 13.36 2.65 -26.46
N GLY A 270 13.07 2.77 -25.16
CA GLY A 270 11.88 3.46 -24.67
C GLY A 270 10.55 2.77 -25.02
N LEU A 271 10.57 1.48 -25.36
CA LEU A 271 9.37 0.73 -25.69
C LEU A 271 8.46 0.62 -24.46
N LYS A 272 7.23 1.08 -24.57
CA LYS A 272 6.23 1.00 -23.50
C LYS A 272 5.64 -0.42 -23.46
N VAL A 273 6.22 -1.30 -22.65
CA VAL A 273 5.81 -2.71 -22.58
C VAL A 273 5.74 -3.18 -21.13
N CYS A 274 4.76 -4.04 -20.85
CA CYS A 274 4.67 -4.79 -19.60
C CYS A 274 4.22 -6.23 -19.92
N ALA A 275 4.72 -7.19 -19.16
CA ALA A 275 4.33 -8.59 -19.27
C ALA A 275 3.81 -9.09 -17.93
N VAL A 276 2.69 -9.83 -17.98
CA VAL A 276 2.02 -10.44 -16.83
C VAL A 276 1.69 -11.90 -17.14
N LYS A 277 1.58 -12.71 -16.09
CA LYS A 277 1.09 -14.09 -16.25
C LYS A 277 -0.42 -14.10 -16.42
N ALA A 278 -0.90 -15.02 -17.24
CA ALA A 278 -2.33 -15.29 -17.37
C ALA A 278 -2.94 -15.75 -16.04
N PRO A 279 -4.14 -15.27 -15.68
CA PRO A 279 -4.82 -15.68 -14.45
C PRO A 279 -5.34 -17.12 -14.56
N GLY A 280 -5.35 -17.82 -13.42
CA GLY A 280 -5.85 -19.21 -13.34
C GLY A 280 -4.88 -20.26 -13.88
N PHE A 281 -5.36 -21.52 -13.94
CA PHE A 281 -4.62 -22.69 -14.42
C PHE A 281 -5.54 -23.58 -15.25
N GLY A 282 -4.97 -24.33 -16.22
CA GLY A 282 -5.71 -25.29 -17.03
C GLY A 282 -6.88 -24.64 -17.79
N ASP A 283 -8.04 -25.29 -17.80
CA ASP A 283 -9.23 -24.82 -18.52
C ASP A 283 -9.77 -23.49 -17.96
N ARG A 284 -9.60 -23.23 -16.68
CA ARG A 284 -9.95 -21.93 -16.08
C ARG A 284 -9.13 -20.79 -16.66
N ARG A 285 -7.81 -21.01 -16.88
CA ARG A 285 -6.96 -20.01 -17.52
C ARG A 285 -7.47 -19.68 -18.91
N LYS A 286 -7.81 -20.71 -19.72
CA LYS A 286 -8.38 -20.52 -21.05
C LYS A 286 -9.68 -19.69 -21.00
N ALA A 287 -10.57 -20.02 -20.07
CA ALA A 287 -11.83 -19.31 -19.88
C ALA A 287 -11.63 -17.85 -19.48
N MET A 288 -10.68 -17.56 -18.57
CA MET A 288 -10.36 -16.18 -18.15
C MET A 288 -9.68 -15.40 -19.28
N LEU A 289 -8.81 -16.00 -20.07
CA LEU A 289 -8.23 -15.36 -21.26
C LEU A 289 -9.30 -14.98 -22.28
N GLU A 290 -10.32 -15.82 -22.47
CA GLU A 290 -11.48 -15.50 -23.32
C GLU A 290 -12.29 -14.33 -22.76
N ASP A 291 -12.49 -14.28 -21.44
CA ASP A 291 -13.20 -13.17 -20.80
C ASP A 291 -12.45 -11.84 -21.00
N ILE A 292 -11.11 -11.88 -20.88
CA ILE A 292 -10.26 -10.71 -21.16
C ILE A 292 -10.33 -10.32 -22.64
N ALA A 293 -10.32 -11.29 -23.54
CA ALA A 293 -10.42 -11.05 -24.98
C ALA A 293 -11.75 -10.37 -25.35
N VAL A 294 -12.87 -10.89 -24.85
CA VAL A 294 -14.20 -10.29 -25.06
C VAL A 294 -14.26 -8.87 -24.48
N LEU A 295 -13.74 -8.66 -23.27
CA LEU A 295 -13.72 -7.34 -22.62
C LEU A 295 -12.91 -6.31 -23.40
N THR A 296 -11.81 -6.72 -24.01
CA THR A 296 -10.87 -5.82 -24.68
C THR A 296 -11.04 -5.72 -26.19
N GLY A 297 -11.96 -6.51 -26.75
CA GLY A 297 -12.22 -6.58 -28.19
C GLY A 297 -11.11 -7.27 -28.98
N GLY A 298 -10.28 -8.08 -28.31
CA GLY A 298 -9.19 -8.85 -28.91
C GLY A 298 -9.53 -10.32 -29.11
N CYS A 299 -8.52 -11.09 -29.50
CA CYS A 299 -8.61 -12.53 -29.63
C CYS A 299 -7.55 -13.24 -28.80
N VAL A 300 -7.89 -14.38 -28.22
CA VAL A 300 -6.88 -15.27 -27.62
C VAL A 300 -6.10 -15.94 -28.75
N ILE A 301 -4.81 -15.66 -28.82
CA ILE A 301 -3.91 -16.34 -29.76
C ILE A 301 -3.64 -17.74 -29.22
N SER A 302 -4.14 -18.75 -29.93
CA SER A 302 -4.04 -20.15 -29.57
C SER A 302 -3.92 -21.01 -30.81
N GLU A 303 -3.02 -21.99 -30.77
CA GLU A 303 -2.90 -22.99 -31.87
C GLU A 303 -4.17 -23.84 -32.02
N GLU A 304 -4.91 -24.05 -30.92
CA GLU A 304 -6.22 -24.75 -30.97
C GLU A 304 -7.24 -24.00 -31.84
N LYS A 305 -7.09 -22.65 -31.91
CA LYS A 305 -7.91 -21.78 -32.79
C LYS A 305 -7.29 -21.55 -34.18
N GLY A 306 -6.15 -22.17 -34.47
CA GLY A 306 -5.40 -21.95 -35.69
C GLY A 306 -4.63 -20.63 -35.76
N LEU A 307 -4.51 -19.90 -34.63
CA LEU A 307 -3.77 -18.65 -34.53
C LEU A 307 -2.37 -18.89 -33.94
N ARG A 308 -1.35 -18.46 -34.69
CA ARG A 308 0.04 -18.58 -34.26
C ARG A 308 0.58 -17.21 -33.88
N LEU A 309 1.52 -17.21 -32.93
CA LEU A 309 2.12 -15.97 -32.43
C LEU A 309 2.86 -15.17 -33.51
N ASP A 310 3.57 -15.86 -34.41
CA ASP A 310 4.31 -15.29 -35.54
C ASP A 310 3.43 -14.67 -36.64
N GLN A 311 2.14 -14.96 -36.63
CA GLN A 311 1.14 -14.44 -37.57
C GLN A 311 0.17 -13.43 -36.94
N ALA A 312 0.36 -13.14 -35.66
CA ALA A 312 -0.48 -12.18 -34.94
C ALA A 312 -0.30 -10.76 -35.49
N THR A 313 -1.40 -10.09 -35.75
CA THR A 313 -1.45 -8.70 -36.23
C THR A 313 -2.10 -7.80 -35.18
N LEU A 314 -1.91 -6.50 -35.31
CA LEU A 314 -2.49 -5.52 -34.37
C LEU A 314 -4.01 -5.61 -34.29
N ASP A 315 -4.68 -6.08 -35.33
CA ASP A 315 -6.15 -6.27 -35.39
C ASP A 315 -6.64 -7.41 -34.48
N THR A 316 -5.75 -8.34 -34.12
CA THR A 316 -6.06 -9.43 -33.19
C THR A 316 -5.86 -9.06 -31.72
N PHE A 317 -5.24 -7.90 -31.46
CA PHE A 317 -4.96 -7.46 -30.10
C PHE A 317 -6.16 -6.73 -29.51
N GLY A 318 -6.40 -6.99 -28.24
CA GLY A 318 -7.32 -6.18 -27.46
C GLY A 318 -6.79 -4.78 -27.22
N THR A 319 -7.68 -3.87 -26.84
CA THR A 319 -7.33 -2.51 -26.41
C THR A 319 -8.17 -2.10 -25.21
N ALA A 320 -7.68 -1.15 -24.46
CA ALA A 320 -8.40 -0.53 -23.35
C ALA A 320 -8.03 0.95 -23.27
N GLU A 321 -8.82 1.75 -22.55
CA GLU A 321 -8.47 3.14 -22.28
C GLU A 321 -7.24 3.21 -21.40
N LYS A 322 -7.21 2.39 -20.33
CA LYS A 322 -6.11 2.35 -19.38
C LYS A 322 -5.90 0.96 -18.81
N VAL A 323 -4.64 0.64 -18.49
CA VAL A 323 -4.28 -0.55 -17.73
C VAL A 323 -3.33 -0.18 -16.61
N ASN A 324 -3.67 -0.58 -15.39
CA ASN A 324 -2.86 -0.40 -14.20
C ASN A 324 -2.36 -1.77 -13.73
N ILE A 325 -1.05 -1.94 -13.63
CA ILE A 325 -0.42 -3.21 -13.24
C ILE A 325 0.43 -2.95 -12.00
N SER A 326 0.04 -3.51 -10.87
CA SER A 326 0.82 -3.53 -9.64
C SER A 326 1.71 -4.78 -9.56
N LYS A 327 2.35 -4.99 -8.44
CA LYS A 327 3.15 -6.20 -8.18
C LYS A 327 2.28 -7.47 -8.21
N ASP A 328 1.03 -7.38 -7.77
CA ASP A 328 0.17 -8.54 -7.54
C ASP A 328 -1.08 -8.57 -8.45
N ASN A 329 -1.49 -7.42 -8.98
CA ASN A 329 -2.76 -7.27 -9.70
C ASN A 329 -2.59 -6.56 -11.04
N THR A 330 -3.46 -6.90 -11.99
CA THR A 330 -3.66 -6.18 -13.26
C THR A 330 -5.10 -5.74 -13.37
N THR A 331 -5.33 -4.44 -13.54
CA THR A 331 -6.65 -3.82 -13.70
C THR A 331 -6.78 -3.24 -15.10
N ILE A 332 -7.77 -3.72 -15.87
CA ILE A 332 -8.14 -3.22 -17.19
C ILE A 332 -9.34 -2.29 -17.01
N VAL A 333 -9.19 -1.04 -17.43
CA VAL A 333 -10.21 0.00 -17.30
C VAL A 333 -10.72 0.38 -18.68
N ASN A 334 -12.03 0.36 -18.87
CA ASN A 334 -12.71 0.70 -20.11
C ASN A 334 -12.14 -0.06 -21.32
N GLY A 335 -12.31 -1.39 -21.30
CA GLY A 335 -11.96 -2.26 -22.42
C GLY A 335 -12.77 -1.91 -23.66
N ALA A 336 -12.16 -2.06 -24.84
CA ALA A 336 -12.79 -1.70 -26.12
C ALA A 336 -13.68 -2.82 -26.70
N GLY A 337 -14.05 -3.82 -25.89
CA GLY A 337 -14.96 -4.89 -26.29
C GLY A 337 -16.37 -4.40 -26.59
N ASP A 338 -17.07 -5.12 -27.48
CA ASP A 338 -18.47 -4.84 -27.77
C ASP A 338 -19.35 -5.20 -26.56
N LYS A 339 -20.20 -4.29 -26.16
CA LYS A 339 -21.13 -4.48 -25.02
C LYS A 339 -22.09 -5.65 -25.21
N GLU A 340 -22.52 -5.91 -26.44
CA GLU A 340 -23.39 -7.05 -26.76
C GLU A 340 -22.63 -8.37 -26.55
N CYS A 341 -21.38 -8.46 -27.02
CA CYS A 341 -20.52 -9.62 -26.81
C CYS A 341 -20.21 -9.85 -25.32
N ILE A 342 -19.98 -8.80 -24.56
CA ILE A 342 -19.78 -8.88 -23.11
C ILE A 342 -21.06 -9.40 -22.43
N ALA A 343 -22.22 -8.88 -22.79
CA ALA A 343 -23.50 -9.32 -22.24
C ALA A 343 -23.82 -10.79 -22.57
N GLU A 344 -23.53 -11.23 -23.80
CA GLU A 344 -23.65 -12.64 -24.19
C GLU A 344 -22.72 -13.55 -23.38
N ARG A 345 -21.47 -13.10 -23.17
CA ARG A 345 -20.51 -13.84 -22.36
C ARG A 345 -20.97 -13.98 -20.91
N VAL A 346 -21.47 -12.89 -20.31
CA VAL A 346 -22.08 -12.89 -18.96
C VAL A 346 -23.27 -13.85 -18.89
N ALA A 347 -24.15 -13.86 -19.92
CA ALA A 347 -25.27 -14.78 -19.98
C ALA A 347 -24.83 -16.25 -20.10
N SER A 348 -23.75 -16.53 -20.83
CA SER A 348 -23.17 -17.87 -20.91
C SER A 348 -22.66 -18.35 -19.56
N ILE A 349 -21.90 -17.51 -18.83
CA ILE A 349 -21.39 -17.86 -17.50
C ILE A 349 -22.54 -18.12 -16.52
N ARG A 350 -23.64 -17.33 -16.56
CA ARG A 350 -24.83 -17.57 -15.73
C ARG A 350 -25.46 -18.93 -16.00
N LYS A 351 -25.57 -19.31 -17.26
CA LYS A 351 -26.06 -20.67 -17.63
C LYS A 351 -25.14 -21.78 -17.14
N GLU A 352 -23.82 -21.58 -17.17
CA GLU A 352 -22.85 -22.53 -16.63
C GLU A 352 -23.03 -22.71 -15.12
N ILE A 353 -23.27 -21.59 -14.38
CA ILE A 353 -23.56 -21.61 -12.93
C ILE A 353 -24.85 -22.41 -12.61
N GLU A 354 -25.90 -22.26 -13.42
CA GLU A 354 -27.16 -22.99 -13.24
C GLU A 354 -27.02 -24.48 -13.50
N ASN A 355 -26.19 -24.87 -14.47
CA ASN A 355 -26.01 -26.25 -14.89
C ASN A 355 -24.96 -27.01 -14.06
N THR A 356 -24.11 -26.33 -13.33
CA THR A 356 -23.03 -26.96 -12.58
C THR A 356 -23.54 -27.58 -11.28
N THR A 357 -23.15 -28.83 -10.98
CA THR A 357 -23.50 -29.56 -9.77
C THR A 357 -22.42 -29.45 -8.67
N SER A 358 -21.21 -29.07 -9.06
CA SER A 358 -20.06 -28.89 -8.16
C SER A 358 -20.15 -27.54 -7.43
N SER A 359 -20.20 -27.56 -6.11
CA SER A 359 -20.20 -26.33 -5.29
C SER A 359 -18.95 -25.48 -5.50
N TYR A 360 -17.81 -26.14 -5.65
CA TYR A 360 -16.53 -25.46 -5.91
C TYR A 360 -16.48 -24.78 -7.29
N ASP A 361 -16.96 -25.47 -8.34
CA ASP A 361 -17.00 -24.88 -9.68
C ASP A 361 -18.03 -23.76 -9.74
N LYS A 362 -19.15 -23.90 -9.04
CA LYS A 362 -20.15 -22.84 -8.91
C LYS A 362 -19.58 -21.58 -8.26
N GLU A 363 -18.84 -21.73 -7.17
CA GLU A 363 -18.15 -20.60 -6.51
C GLU A 363 -17.18 -19.90 -7.48
N LYS A 364 -16.37 -20.68 -8.19
CA LYS A 364 -15.39 -20.12 -9.14
C LYS A 364 -16.01 -19.48 -10.39
N LEU A 365 -17.14 -19.97 -10.84
CA LEU A 365 -17.93 -19.34 -11.91
C LEU A 365 -18.59 -18.05 -11.42
N GLN A 366 -19.06 -18.01 -10.17
CA GLN A 366 -19.60 -16.80 -9.57
C GLN A 366 -18.51 -15.71 -9.42
N GLU A 367 -17.31 -16.07 -8.96
CA GLU A 367 -16.15 -15.17 -8.89
C GLU A 367 -15.81 -14.59 -10.28
N ARG A 368 -15.78 -15.43 -11.30
CA ARG A 368 -15.52 -15.01 -12.68
C ARG A 368 -16.62 -14.10 -13.23
N LEU A 369 -17.90 -14.41 -12.93
CA LEU A 369 -19.05 -13.57 -13.27
C LEU A 369 -18.95 -12.21 -12.62
N ALA A 370 -18.62 -12.15 -11.34
CA ALA A 370 -18.48 -10.88 -10.61
C ALA A 370 -17.38 -10.00 -11.21
N LYS A 371 -16.24 -10.59 -11.58
CA LYS A 371 -15.14 -9.86 -12.23
C LYS A 371 -15.51 -9.28 -13.60
N LEU A 372 -16.31 -9.99 -14.41
CA LEU A 372 -16.69 -9.54 -15.76
C LEU A 372 -17.91 -8.61 -15.74
N ALA A 373 -18.93 -8.92 -14.93
CA ALA A 373 -20.19 -8.17 -14.90
C ALA A 373 -20.16 -6.94 -13.98
N GLY A 374 -19.25 -6.90 -13.00
CA GLY A 374 -19.16 -5.83 -12.01
C GLY A 374 -18.61 -4.51 -12.56
N GLY A 375 -17.84 -4.55 -13.64
CA GLY A 375 -17.15 -3.38 -14.16
C GLY A 375 -16.09 -2.84 -13.20
N VAL A 376 -15.63 -1.62 -13.49
CA VAL A 376 -14.71 -0.86 -12.64
C VAL A 376 -15.33 0.49 -12.30
N ALA A 377 -15.46 0.81 -11.02
CA ALA A 377 -15.80 2.16 -10.61
C ALA A 377 -14.54 3.03 -10.68
N VAL A 378 -14.62 4.11 -11.43
CA VAL A 378 -13.53 5.09 -11.52
C VAL A 378 -13.95 6.33 -10.74
N LEU A 379 -13.19 6.64 -9.70
CA LEU A 379 -13.38 7.84 -8.91
C LEU A 379 -12.47 8.93 -9.47
N TYR A 380 -13.07 9.87 -10.20
CA TYR A 380 -12.38 11.02 -10.79
C TYR A 380 -12.25 12.12 -9.75
N VAL A 381 -11.01 12.40 -9.33
CA VAL A 381 -10.72 13.45 -8.32
C VAL A 381 -10.51 14.78 -9.02
N GLY A 382 -11.31 15.79 -8.65
CA GLY A 382 -11.20 17.15 -9.15
C GLY A 382 -10.64 18.12 -8.10
N ALA A 383 -9.82 19.10 -8.54
CA ALA A 383 -9.28 20.15 -7.69
C ALA A 383 -8.97 21.43 -8.48
N ASN A 384 -8.66 22.53 -7.77
CA ASN A 384 -8.35 23.82 -8.40
C ASN A 384 -6.86 23.99 -8.77
N SER A 385 -5.98 23.20 -8.17
CA SER A 385 -4.55 23.21 -8.42
C SER A 385 -3.97 21.79 -8.41
N GLU A 386 -2.81 21.61 -9.05
CA GLU A 386 -2.11 20.32 -9.08
C GLU A 386 -1.71 19.84 -7.67
N VAL A 387 -1.29 20.76 -6.80
CA VAL A 387 -0.93 20.44 -5.40
C VAL A 387 -2.15 19.94 -4.62
N GLU A 388 -3.30 20.62 -4.75
CA GLU A 388 -4.57 20.21 -4.14
C GLU A 388 -5.06 18.87 -4.72
N MET A 389 -4.91 18.67 -6.02
CA MET A 389 -5.26 17.44 -6.72
C MET A 389 -4.50 16.25 -6.13
N LYS A 390 -3.18 16.38 -5.99
CA LYS A 390 -2.32 15.30 -5.47
C LYS A 390 -2.68 14.99 -4.01
N GLU A 391 -2.85 16.01 -3.16
CA GLU A 391 -3.25 15.82 -1.76
C GLU A 391 -4.62 15.14 -1.63
N LYS A 392 -5.61 15.57 -2.43
CA LYS A 392 -6.94 14.98 -2.41
C LYS A 392 -6.95 13.54 -2.93
N LYS A 393 -6.13 13.24 -3.94
CA LYS A 393 -5.96 11.90 -4.49
C LYS A 393 -5.34 10.96 -3.46
N ASP A 394 -4.29 11.38 -2.75
CA ASP A 394 -3.66 10.61 -1.69
C ASP A 394 -4.67 10.28 -0.57
N ARG A 395 -5.48 11.27 -0.13
CA ARG A 395 -6.55 11.05 0.87
C ARG A 395 -7.63 10.07 0.40
N VAL A 396 -8.02 10.12 -0.85
CA VAL A 396 -9.01 9.20 -1.42
C VAL A 396 -8.44 7.78 -1.49
N ASP A 397 -7.16 7.65 -1.81
CA ASP A 397 -6.44 6.37 -1.87
C ASP A 397 -6.37 5.72 -0.48
N ASP A 398 -5.96 6.49 0.54
CA ASP A 398 -5.95 6.04 1.94
C ASP A 398 -7.34 5.58 2.39
N ALA A 399 -8.37 6.37 2.08
CA ALA A 399 -9.75 6.04 2.43
C ALA A 399 -10.26 4.78 1.71
N LEU A 400 -9.88 4.56 0.44
CA LEU A 400 -10.21 3.35 -0.31
C LEU A 400 -9.52 2.12 0.30
N CYS A 401 -8.22 2.23 0.62
CA CYS A 401 -7.45 1.16 1.24
C CYS A 401 -7.99 0.80 2.63
N ALA A 402 -8.26 1.80 3.48
CA ALA A 402 -8.87 1.60 4.79
C ALA A 402 -10.26 0.94 4.69
N THR A 403 -11.07 1.33 3.71
CA THR A 403 -12.39 0.72 3.48
C THR A 403 -12.27 -0.75 3.09
N ARG A 404 -11.34 -1.10 2.21
CA ARG A 404 -11.05 -2.49 1.85
C ARG A 404 -10.58 -3.30 3.06
N ALA A 405 -9.68 -2.75 3.86
CA ALA A 405 -9.22 -3.38 5.11
C ALA A 405 -10.37 -3.61 6.11
N ALA A 406 -11.33 -2.68 6.19
CA ALA A 406 -12.52 -2.82 7.02
C ALA A 406 -13.50 -3.91 6.50
N ILE A 407 -13.67 -4.02 5.20
CA ILE A 407 -14.48 -5.09 4.58
C ILE A 407 -13.84 -6.47 4.88
N GLU A 408 -12.50 -6.54 4.85
CA GLU A 408 -11.74 -7.79 5.02
C GLU A 408 -11.76 -8.31 6.46
N GLU A 409 -11.44 -7.49 7.46
CA GLU A 409 -11.29 -7.92 8.86
C GLU A 409 -12.30 -7.26 9.83
N GLY A 410 -13.19 -6.41 9.36
CA GLY A 410 -14.14 -5.69 10.21
C GLY A 410 -13.57 -4.39 10.78
N VAL A 411 -14.34 -3.81 11.70
CA VAL A 411 -14.05 -2.50 12.31
C VAL A 411 -14.05 -2.58 13.84
N VAL A 412 -13.28 -1.71 14.44
CA VAL A 412 -13.16 -1.54 15.90
C VAL A 412 -13.38 -0.06 16.27
N ALA A 413 -13.52 0.25 17.56
CA ALA A 413 -13.56 1.64 18.03
C ALA A 413 -12.26 2.37 17.66
N GLY A 414 -12.41 3.52 17.01
CA GLY A 414 -11.29 4.29 16.48
C GLY A 414 -10.57 5.17 17.50
N GLY A 415 -9.74 6.07 16.97
CA GLY A 415 -9.06 7.07 17.78
C GLY A 415 -8.08 6.51 18.82
N GLY A 416 -7.55 5.31 18.63
CA GLY A 416 -6.67 4.63 19.58
C GLY A 416 -7.38 3.98 20.76
N THR A 417 -8.71 4.08 20.85
CA THR A 417 -9.50 3.54 21.97
C THR A 417 -9.37 2.02 22.08
N THR A 418 -9.37 1.31 20.97
CA THR A 418 -9.22 -0.17 20.94
C THR A 418 -7.90 -0.61 21.57
N TYR A 419 -6.79 0.12 21.37
CA TYR A 419 -5.53 -0.18 22.03
C TYR A 419 -5.61 0.01 23.55
N ILE A 420 -6.31 1.05 24.05
CA ILE A 420 -6.52 1.26 25.48
C ILE A 420 -7.36 0.13 26.08
N ARG A 421 -8.38 -0.32 25.37
CA ARG A 421 -9.20 -1.49 25.81
C ARG A 421 -8.39 -2.79 25.83
N ALA A 422 -7.49 -2.99 24.89
CA ALA A 422 -6.63 -4.16 24.83
C ALA A 422 -5.63 -4.25 26.01
N ILE A 423 -5.38 -3.17 26.75
CA ILE A 423 -4.56 -3.19 27.97
C ILE A 423 -5.08 -4.22 28.98
N LYS A 424 -6.40 -4.39 29.08
CA LYS A 424 -7.01 -5.39 29.99
C LYS A 424 -6.56 -6.82 29.65
N ALA A 425 -6.34 -7.15 28.39
CA ALA A 425 -5.84 -8.46 27.98
C ALA A 425 -4.39 -8.70 28.46
N LEU A 426 -3.60 -7.64 28.64
CA LEU A 426 -2.23 -7.72 29.11
C LEU A 426 -2.11 -7.87 30.63
N GLU A 427 -3.15 -7.53 31.40
CA GLU A 427 -3.11 -7.60 32.87
C GLU A 427 -3.03 -9.03 33.39
N SER A 428 -3.61 -9.98 32.66
CA SER A 428 -3.55 -11.40 33.01
C SER A 428 -2.30 -12.11 32.47
N LEU A 429 -1.53 -11.46 31.58
CA LEU A 429 -0.41 -12.06 30.90
C LEU A 429 0.85 -12.04 31.78
N LYS A 430 1.50 -13.20 31.92
CA LYS A 430 2.71 -13.38 32.72
C LYS A 430 3.90 -13.76 31.86
N GLY A 431 5.03 -13.09 32.12
CA GLY A 431 6.34 -13.47 31.60
C GLY A 431 6.90 -14.69 32.33
N GLU A 432 7.78 -15.43 31.68
CA GLU A 432 8.52 -16.55 32.30
C GLU A 432 9.61 -16.07 33.29
N ASN A 433 10.08 -14.85 33.07
CA ASN A 433 11.04 -14.16 33.93
C ASN A 433 10.71 -12.67 34.01
N GLN A 434 11.50 -11.92 34.82
CA GLN A 434 11.30 -10.50 35.06
C GLN A 434 11.48 -9.64 33.79
N ASP A 435 12.40 -10.00 32.90
CA ASP A 435 12.67 -9.24 31.69
C ASP A 435 11.56 -9.47 30.65
N GLU A 436 11.02 -10.69 30.53
CA GLU A 436 9.80 -10.90 29.74
C GLU A 436 8.60 -10.11 30.28
N GLN A 437 8.43 -10.07 31.62
CA GLN A 437 7.37 -9.27 32.22
C GLN A 437 7.55 -7.77 31.93
N THR A 438 8.79 -7.31 31.92
CA THR A 438 9.13 -5.95 31.51
C THR A 438 8.80 -5.70 30.04
N GLY A 439 9.08 -6.68 29.15
CA GLY A 439 8.68 -6.63 27.74
C GLY A 439 7.17 -6.44 27.53
N ILE A 440 6.35 -7.17 28.32
CA ILE A 440 4.89 -6.99 28.32
C ILE A 440 4.51 -5.58 28.78
N SER A 441 5.17 -5.05 29.82
CA SER A 441 4.93 -3.70 30.33
C SER A 441 5.30 -2.60 29.34
N ILE A 442 6.34 -2.82 28.52
CA ILE A 442 6.74 -1.91 27.42
C ILE A 442 5.60 -1.77 26.42
N VAL A 443 5.01 -2.88 25.97
CA VAL A 443 3.89 -2.85 25.01
C VAL A 443 2.68 -2.18 25.66
N LYS A 444 2.35 -2.52 26.92
CA LYS A 444 1.26 -1.89 27.66
C LYS A 444 1.37 -0.36 27.64
N ARG A 445 2.57 0.17 27.85
CA ARG A 445 2.83 1.62 27.81
C ARG A 445 2.79 2.18 26.38
N ALA A 446 3.36 1.46 25.42
CA ALA A 446 3.48 1.92 24.03
C ALA A 446 2.14 2.05 23.31
N ILE A 447 1.18 1.16 23.57
CA ILE A 447 -0.14 1.20 22.91
C ILE A 447 -1.03 2.36 23.38
N GLU A 448 -0.64 3.12 24.41
CA GLU A 448 -1.28 4.38 24.77
C GLU A 448 -0.90 5.53 23.83
N GLU A 449 0.28 5.46 23.18
CA GLU A 449 0.84 6.58 22.43
C GLU A 449 0.00 7.06 21.24
N PRO A 450 -0.70 6.23 20.48
CA PRO A 450 -1.57 6.71 19.41
C PRO A 450 -2.62 7.71 19.92
N LEU A 451 -3.34 7.37 21.02
CA LEU A 451 -4.32 8.27 21.62
C LEU A 451 -3.65 9.51 22.22
N ARG A 452 -2.51 9.37 22.89
CA ARG A 452 -1.73 10.48 23.44
C ARG A 452 -1.30 11.46 22.34
N GLN A 453 -0.86 10.95 21.21
CA GLN A 453 -0.45 11.78 20.07
C GLN A 453 -1.64 12.52 19.42
N ILE A 454 -2.79 11.86 19.29
CA ILE A 454 -4.03 12.51 18.83
C ILE A 454 -4.39 13.68 19.75
N CYS A 455 -4.32 13.47 21.06
CA CYS A 455 -4.56 14.53 22.05
C CYS A 455 -3.53 15.65 21.95
N PHE A 456 -2.24 15.31 21.83
CA PHE A 456 -1.16 16.29 21.68
C PHE A 456 -1.39 17.18 20.44
N ASN A 457 -1.72 16.58 19.31
CA ASN A 457 -2.03 17.32 18.08
C ASN A 457 -3.29 18.18 18.23
N ALA A 458 -4.19 17.81 19.14
CA ALA A 458 -5.36 18.59 19.49
C ALA A 458 -5.10 19.71 20.53
N GLY A 459 -3.89 19.76 21.09
CA GLY A 459 -3.52 20.72 22.15
C GLY A 459 -4.04 20.35 23.54
N ILE A 460 -4.26 19.06 23.81
CA ILE A 460 -4.85 18.54 25.03
C ILE A 460 -3.87 17.57 25.72
N GLU A 461 -3.90 17.54 27.06
CA GLU A 461 -3.06 16.63 27.86
C GLU A 461 -3.51 15.18 27.71
N GLY A 462 -2.71 14.38 26.97
CA GLY A 462 -3.04 13.01 26.62
C GLY A 462 -3.14 12.05 27.82
N ALA A 463 -2.39 12.29 28.91
CA ALA A 463 -2.43 11.42 30.09
C ALA A 463 -3.81 11.44 30.77
N VAL A 464 -4.43 12.60 30.86
CA VAL A 464 -5.78 12.75 31.44
C VAL A 464 -6.83 12.03 30.59
N VAL A 465 -6.72 12.17 29.26
CA VAL A 465 -7.66 11.54 28.33
C VAL A 465 -7.52 10.02 28.37
N VAL A 466 -6.28 9.50 28.33
CA VAL A 466 -6.02 8.04 28.40
C VAL A 466 -6.60 7.44 29.67
N ASN A 467 -6.39 8.06 30.84
CA ASN A 467 -6.95 7.57 32.10
C ASN A 467 -8.48 7.55 32.07
N LYS A 468 -9.11 8.63 31.60
CA LYS A 468 -10.58 8.70 31.51
C LYS A 468 -11.15 7.68 30.51
N VAL A 469 -10.47 7.45 29.38
CA VAL A 469 -10.87 6.40 28.44
C VAL A 469 -10.68 5.02 29.08
N ALA A 470 -9.58 4.76 29.79
CA ALA A 470 -9.32 3.49 30.45
C ALA A 470 -10.35 3.12 31.54
N GLU A 471 -10.88 4.12 32.27
CA GLU A 471 -11.94 3.97 33.27
C GLU A 471 -13.31 3.64 32.61
N GLY A 472 -13.52 4.01 31.36
CA GLY A 472 -14.76 3.72 30.63
C GLY A 472 -14.87 2.28 30.16
N GLU A 473 -16.05 1.90 29.66
CA GLU A 473 -16.36 0.58 29.16
C GLU A 473 -16.78 0.62 27.68
N GLY A 474 -16.74 -0.54 27.02
CA GLY A 474 -17.16 -0.68 25.62
C GLY A 474 -16.39 0.25 24.69
N ASP A 475 -17.11 0.91 23.80
CA ASP A 475 -16.57 1.82 22.79
C ASP A 475 -16.49 3.29 23.26
N PHE A 476 -16.64 3.54 24.57
CA PHE A 476 -16.46 4.87 25.17
C PHE A 476 -15.03 5.36 24.95
N GLY A 477 -14.89 6.48 24.27
CA GLY A 477 -13.59 7.05 23.89
C GLY A 477 -13.63 8.58 23.77
N TYR A 478 -12.55 9.15 23.24
CA TYR A 478 -12.39 10.59 23.10
C TYR A 478 -12.47 11.02 21.63
N ASN A 479 -13.47 11.84 21.32
CA ASN A 479 -13.61 12.49 20.02
C ASN A 479 -12.78 13.79 19.97
N ALA A 480 -11.57 13.72 19.44
CA ALA A 480 -10.65 14.84 19.36
C ALA A 480 -11.12 15.98 18.43
N ARG A 481 -12.05 15.70 17.48
CA ARG A 481 -12.64 16.73 16.61
C ARG A 481 -13.57 17.65 17.40
N ARG A 482 -14.45 17.05 18.24
CA ARG A 482 -15.48 17.76 19.02
C ARG A 482 -15.08 18.10 20.43
N ASP A 483 -13.92 17.57 20.91
CA ASP A 483 -13.46 17.69 22.29
C ASP A 483 -14.49 17.10 23.30
N THR A 484 -15.03 15.92 22.99
CA THR A 484 -16.06 15.25 23.79
C THR A 484 -15.70 13.79 24.04
N PHE A 485 -16.24 13.27 25.15
CA PHE A 485 -16.20 11.82 25.44
C PHE A 485 -17.55 11.22 25.10
N GLU A 486 -17.56 10.20 24.26
CA GLU A 486 -18.77 9.57 23.76
C GLU A 486 -18.50 8.13 23.31
N ASP A 487 -19.54 7.39 22.97
CA ASP A 487 -19.39 6.10 22.30
C ASP A 487 -18.92 6.35 20.86
N LEU A 488 -17.67 5.96 20.56
CA LEU A 488 -17.02 6.25 19.29
C LEU A 488 -17.62 5.44 18.13
N ARG A 489 -18.08 4.22 18.40
CA ARG A 489 -18.73 3.40 17.37
C ARG A 489 -20.08 4.01 16.98
N ALA A 490 -20.86 4.41 17.96
CA ALA A 490 -22.13 5.13 17.71
C ALA A 490 -21.91 6.50 17.02
N ALA A 491 -20.80 7.18 17.33
CA ALA A 491 -20.42 8.43 16.69
C ALA A 491 -19.82 8.27 15.28
N GLY A 492 -19.64 7.00 14.80
CA GLY A 492 -19.05 6.72 13.50
C GLY A 492 -17.52 6.87 13.44
N ILE A 493 -16.86 6.93 14.60
CA ILE A 493 -15.39 6.99 14.71
C ILE A 493 -14.87 5.58 14.88
N ILE A 494 -14.63 4.91 13.77
CA ILE A 494 -14.23 3.51 13.70
C ILE A 494 -12.97 3.37 12.84
N ASP A 495 -12.09 2.45 13.26
CA ASP A 495 -10.87 2.10 12.54
C ASP A 495 -10.96 0.67 11.99
N PRO A 496 -10.38 0.35 10.84
CA PRO A 496 -10.27 -1.03 10.37
C PRO A 496 -9.43 -1.87 11.34
N ALA A 497 -9.93 -3.05 11.70
CA ALA A 497 -9.22 -3.97 12.58
C ALA A 497 -7.86 -4.38 12.01
N LYS A 498 -7.79 -4.65 10.70
CA LYS A 498 -6.57 -4.98 9.97
C LYS A 498 -5.52 -3.89 10.10
N VAL A 499 -5.90 -2.63 9.92
CA VAL A 499 -4.98 -1.48 10.03
C VAL A 499 -4.36 -1.40 11.42
N SER A 500 -5.20 -1.48 12.46
CA SER A 500 -4.74 -1.43 13.86
C SER A 500 -3.82 -2.62 14.18
N ARG A 501 -4.16 -3.82 13.75
CA ARG A 501 -3.37 -5.04 13.97
C ARG A 501 -2.00 -4.97 13.29
N VAL A 502 -1.99 -4.71 11.97
CA VAL A 502 -0.76 -4.68 11.15
C VAL A 502 0.19 -3.58 11.62
N ALA A 503 -0.33 -2.40 12.00
CA ALA A 503 0.47 -1.32 12.54
C ALA A 503 1.25 -1.75 13.80
N LEU A 504 0.60 -2.47 14.72
CA LEU A 504 1.26 -2.96 15.94
C LEU A 504 2.26 -4.09 15.65
N GLU A 505 1.91 -5.05 14.81
CA GLU A 505 2.78 -6.17 14.44
C GLU A 505 4.07 -5.70 13.75
N ASN A 506 3.96 -4.81 12.76
CA ASN A 506 5.11 -4.27 12.05
C ASN A 506 5.98 -3.40 12.97
N ALA A 507 5.36 -2.56 13.82
CA ALA A 507 6.07 -1.75 14.79
C ALA A 507 6.88 -2.60 15.78
N ALA A 508 6.26 -3.62 16.36
CA ALA A 508 6.90 -4.49 17.33
C ALA A 508 8.01 -5.36 16.72
N SER A 509 7.81 -5.83 15.47
CA SER A 509 8.81 -6.61 14.75
C SER A 509 10.13 -5.84 14.62
N ILE A 510 10.08 -4.61 14.13
CA ILE A 510 11.27 -3.79 13.93
C ILE A 510 11.83 -3.27 15.25
N ALA A 511 10.97 -2.85 16.20
CA ALA A 511 11.41 -2.43 17.51
C ALA A 511 12.12 -3.57 18.27
N GLY A 512 11.63 -4.81 18.17
CA GLY A 512 12.29 -5.98 18.76
C GLY A 512 13.69 -6.23 18.17
N ILE A 513 13.86 -6.09 16.85
CA ILE A 513 15.18 -6.19 16.19
C ILE A 513 16.08 -5.04 16.67
N PHE A 514 15.55 -3.83 16.74
CA PHE A 514 16.29 -2.67 17.20
C PHE A 514 16.84 -2.87 18.64
N LEU A 515 16.01 -3.33 19.57
CA LEU A 515 16.40 -3.55 20.96
C LEU A 515 17.48 -4.62 21.12
N THR A 516 17.51 -5.61 20.24
CA THR A 516 18.52 -6.68 20.23
C THR A 516 19.79 -6.33 19.45
N THR A 517 19.85 -5.12 18.85
CA THR A 517 21.02 -4.67 18.08
C THR A 517 22.14 -4.24 19.01
N GLU A 518 23.37 -4.73 18.77
CA GLU A 518 24.57 -4.44 19.54
C GLU A 518 25.59 -3.62 18.75
N ALA A 519 25.60 -3.75 17.42
CA ALA A 519 26.52 -3.03 16.57
C ALA A 519 25.83 -2.50 15.31
N CYS A 520 26.27 -1.34 14.83
CA CYS A 520 25.84 -0.75 13.57
C CYS A 520 27.05 -0.51 12.68
N ILE A 521 26.97 -0.92 11.41
CA ILE A 521 28.06 -0.86 10.42
C ILE A 521 27.61 0.01 9.25
N CYS A 522 28.29 1.13 9.04
CA CYS A 522 28.03 2.06 7.95
C CYS A 522 29.25 2.21 7.03
N ASP A 523 29.03 2.65 5.80
CA ASP A 523 30.13 3.00 4.88
C ASP A 523 30.78 4.33 5.32
N LYS A 524 32.12 4.37 5.37
CA LYS A 524 32.82 5.65 5.54
C LYS A 524 32.55 6.55 4.33
N PRO A 525 32.39 7.87 4.52
CA PRO A 525 32.35 8.79 3.41
C PRO A 525 33.58 8.59 2.51
N ALA A 526 33.38 8.54 1.20
CA ALA A 526 34.54 8.59 0.29
C ALA A 526 35.25 9.94 0.49
N PRO A 527 36.59 9.97 0.57
CA PRO A 527 37.28 11.26 0.55
C PRO A 527 36.89 11.99 -0.72
N GLU A 528 36.54 13.27 -0.58
CA GLU A 528 36.29 14.12 -1.75
C GLU A 528 37.50 14.02 -2.69
N PRO A 529 37.30 13.80 -4.01
CA PRO A 529 38.41 13.83 -4.95
C PRO A 529 39.08 15.20 -4.83
N ALA A 530 40.38 15.20 -4.47
CA ALA A 530 41.16 16.42 -4.39
C ALA A 530 40.98 17.16 -5.73
N MET A 531 40.44 18.38 -5.70
CA MET A 531 40.40 19.20 -6.89
C MET A 531 41.82 19.34 -7.43
N PRO A 532 42.07 19.09 -8.72
CA PRO A 532 43.40 19.34 -9.29
C PRO A 532 43.70 20.82 -9.08
N MET A 533 44.72 21.10 -8.27
CA MET A 533 45.26 22.47 -8.14
C MET A 533 45.61 22.95 -9.55
N GLY A 534 44.81 23.89 -10.03
CA GLY A 534 45.08 24.56 -11.32
C GLY A 534 46.49 25.08 -11.33
N GLY A 535 47.30 24.52 -12.20
CA GLY A 535 48.65 25.02 -12.46
C GLY A 535 48.59 26.49 -12.80
N ALA A 536 49.32 27.31 -12.07
CA ALA A 536 49.53 28.73 -12.39
C ALA A 536 50.06 28.87 -13.82
N PRO A 537 49.55 29.81 -14.63
CA PRO A 537 50.11 30.07 -15.95
C PRO A 537 51.51 30.64 -15.77
N GLY A 538 52.53 29.85 -16.19
CA GLY A 538 53.91 30.32 -16.27
C GLY A 538 54.03 31.53 -17.19
N MET A 539 54.43 32.66 -16.64
CA MET A 539 54.94 33.81 -17.38
C MET A 539 56.21 33.39 -18.11
N GLY A 540 56.07 33.01 -19.39
CA GLY A 540 57.18 32.91 -20.33
C GLY A 540 57.58 34.29 -20.78
N GLY A 541 58.77 34.76 -20.31
CA GLY A 541 59.36 36.00 -20.69
C GLY A 541 59.78 36.02 -22.17
N MET A 542 59.65 37.21 -22.75
CA MET A 542 60.27 37.63 -23.97
C MET A 542 61.82 37.62 -23.88
N MET A 543 62.48 36.98 -24.79
CA MET A 543 63.61 37.57 -25.58
C MET A 543 63.70 36.89 -26.93
#